data_b79b5454d3158b64ec1ea9312d7e63f1
#
_entry.id   b79b5454d3158b64ec1ea9312d7e63f1
#
_cell.length_a   1.000
_cell.length_b   1.000
_cell.length_c   1.000
_cell.angle_alpha   90.00
_cell.angle_beta   90.00
_cell.angle_gamma   90.00
#
_symmetry.space_group_name_H-M   'P 1'
#
loop_
_entity.id
_entity.type
_entity.pdbx_description
1 polymer ?
#
loop_
_entity_poly.entity_id
_entity_poly.type
_entity_poly.pdbx_seq_one_letter_code
_entity_poly.pdbx_strand_id
1 'polypeptide(L)'
;LRRVSDVIIVGFGLSLALVWMQGSIGWIWIFGERTGYQIIARSQFSNLLPILVLALGIDDSLHALHRYKEERRNGASLEESGHTSISKVGRAIMLTSLTTIVAFLANLSSDIAALRSFGVEAGLGVFSAFLLTGLWVPLIRLDYDKYLLANGRLEEERSDVLHLVPSSWLANTTASAYSKAPVVAAVSYTHLRAHETPRHL
;
A
#
# COMPACT_ATOMS: atom_id res chain seq x y z
N LEU A 1 -7.12 -10.69 4.91
CA LEU A 1 -6.40 -11.92 4.56
C LEU A 1 -6.90 -13.07 5.44
N ARG A 2 -7.82 -13.88 4.92
CA ARG A 2 -8.41 -15.00 5.70
C ARG A 2 -7.80 -16.36 5.37
N ARG A 3 -7.26 -16.52 4.17
CA ARG A 3 -6.57 -17.74 3.78
C ARG A 3 -5.07 -17.57 4.05
N VAL A 4 -4.46 -18.57 4.64
CA VAL A 4 -3.00 -18.61 4.84
C VAL A 4 -2.26 -18.39 3.51
N SER A 5 -2.84 -18.89 2.39
CA SER A 5 -2.31 -18.67 1.05
C SER A 5 -2.19 -17.19 0.67
N ASP A 6 -3.17 -16.34 1.05
CA ASP A 6 -3.09 -14.90 0.76
C ASP A 6 -1.93 -14.25 1.50
N VAL A 7 -1.74 -14.63 2.77
CA VAL A 7 -0.64 -14.11 3.59
C VAL A 7 0.71 -14.50 2.98
N ILE A 8 0.82 -15.75 2.52
CA ILE A 8 2.05 -16.25 1.88
C ILE A 8 2.31 -15.52 0.56
N ILE A 9 1.30 -15.37 -0.30
CA ILE A 9 1.44 -14.68 -1.60
C ILE A 9 1.83 -13.22 -1.40
N VAL A 10 1.15 -12.50 -0.50
CA VAL A 10 1.47 -11.10 -0.19
C VAL A 10 2.86 -10.99 0.44
N GLY A 11 3.19 -11.83 1.42
CA GLY A 11 4.50 -11.84 2.07
C GLY A 11 5.63 -12.12 1.10
N PHE A 12 5.42 -13.03 0.15
CA PHE A 12 6.39 -13.32 -0.91
C PHE A 12 6.53 -12.13 -1.87
N GLY A 13 5.42 -11.52 -2.31
CA GLY A 13 5.44 -10.31 -3.14
C GLY A 13 6.17 -9.15 -2.49
N LEU A 14 5.94 -8.91 -1.19
CA LEU A 14 6.64 -7.88 -0.41
C LEU A 14 8.14 -8.16 -0.30
N SER A 15 8.51 -9.41 -0.01
CA SER A 15 9.92 -9.81 0.05
C SER A 15 10.62 -9.58 -1.28
N LEU A 16 9.94 -9.96 -2.38
CA LEU A 16 10.47 -9.75 -3.72
C LEU A 16 10.59 -8.25 -4.07
N ALA A 17 9.62 -7.42 -3.64
CA ALA A 17 9.67 -5.96 -3.83
C ALA A 17 10.87 -5.33 -3.10
N LEU A 18 11.17 -5.77 -1.88
CA LEU A 18 12.35 -5.33 -1.14
C LEU A 18 13.65 -5.74 -1.83
N VAL A 19 13.75 -6.99 -2.27
CA VAL A 19 14.94 -7.49 -2.99
C VAL A 19 15.13 -6.73 -4.30
N TRP A 20 14.06 -6.52 -5.06
CA TRP A 20 14.08 -5.78 -6.32
C TRP A 20 14.51 -4.33 -6.11
N MET A 21 13.94 -3.65 -5.11
CA MET A 21 14.31 -2.29 -4.75
C MET A 21 15.80 -2.21 -4.40
N GLN A 22 16.27 -3.04 -3.47
CA GLN A 22 17.66 -3.02 -3.03
C GLN A 22 18.63 -3.39 -4.16
N GLY A 23 18.25 -4.35 -5.00
CA GLY A 23 19.01 -4.72 -6.18
C GLY A 23 19.13 -3.57 -7.17
N SER A 24 18.03 -2.86 -7.45
CA SER A 24 18.01 -1.71 -8.36
C SER A 24 18.84 -0.55 -7.84
N ILE A 25 18.76 -0.25 -6.54
CA ILE A 25 19.58 0.77 -5.88
C ILE A 25 21.07 0.40 -5.98
N GLY A 26 21.42 -0.86 -5.68
CA GLY A 26 22.78 -1.37 -5.79
C GLY A 26 23.34 -1.27 -7.22
N TRP A 27 22.54 -1.59 -8.23
CA TRP A 27 22.91 -1.46 -9.63
C TRP A 27 23.21 0.00 -10.03
N ILE A 28 22.33 0.93 -9.65
CA ILE A 28 22.52 2.36 -9.94
C ILE A 28 23.77 2.89 -9.23
N TRP A 29 24.01 2.43 -8.01
CA TRP A 29 25.23 2.81 -7.26
C TRP A 29 26.50 2.33 -7.95
N ILE A 30 26.58 1.05 -8.35
CA ILE A 30 27.72 0.47 -9.09
C ILE A 30 27.94 1.20 -10.43
N PHE A 31 26.84 1.48 -11.15
CA PHE A 31 26.92 2.21 -12.40
C PHE A 31 27.47 3.63 -12.21
N GLY A 32 27.04 4.31 -11.14
CA GLY A 32 27.52 5.62 -10.78
C GLY A 32 29.03 5.64 -10.48
N GLU A 33 29.54 4.65 -9.74
CA GLU A 33 30.98 4.51 -9.47
C GLU A 33 31.79 4.30 -10.75
N ARG A 34 31.27 3.49 -11.69
CA ARG A 34 32.00 3.22 -12.95
C ARG A 34 32.02 4.39 -13.93
N THR A 35 30.94 5.19 -13.94
CA THR A 35 30.79 6.31 -14.89
C THR A 35 31.25 7.66 -14.33
N GLY A 36 31.48 7.74 -13.02
CA GLY A 36 31.76 8.99 -12.32
C GLY A 36 30.49 9.83 -12.02
N TYR A 37 29.32 9.33 -12.40
CA TYR A 37 28.03 10.00 -12.19
C TYR A 37 27.31 9.38 -10.99
N GLN A 38 27.60 9.84 -9.78
CA GLN A 38 26.92 9.33 -8.58
C GLN A 38 25.59 10.07 -8.34
N ILE A 39 24.49 9.40 -8.68
CA ILE A 39 23.12 9.87 -8.41
C ILE A 39 22.70 9.46 -6.99
N ILE A 40 23.15 8.31 -6.51
CA ILE A 40 22.81 7.74 -5.21
C ILE A 40 24.02 7.82 -4.28
N ALA A 41 23.86 8.53 -3.16
CA ALA A 41 24.82 8.58 -2.05
C ALA A 41 24.18 7.88 -0.85
N ARG A 42 24.88 6.90 -0.26
CA ARG A 42 24.36 6.24 0.96
C ARG A 42 24.09 7.28 2.05
N SER A 43 22.86 7.27 2.52
CA SER A 43 22.40 8.17 3.58
C SER A 43 21.66 7.39 4.68
N GLN A 44 21.51 7.98 5.85
CA GLN A 44 20.71 7.39 6.92
C GLN A 44 19.21 7.27 6.54
N PHE A 45 18.75 8.11 5.61
CA PHE A 45 17.36 8.06 5.10
C PHE A 45 17.06 6.78 4.33
N SER A 46 18.07 6.16 3.70
CA SER A 46 17.93 4.89 2.98
C SER A 46 17.42 3.75 3.88
N ASN A 47 17.68 3.81 5.19
CA ASN A 47 17.20 2.83 6.16
C ASN A 47 15.66 2.87 6.37
N LEU A 48 14.99 3.96 5.99
CA LEU A 48 13.54 4.10 6.07
C LEU A 48 12.82 3.44 4.88
N LEU A 49 13.52 3.19 3.78
CA LEU A 49 12.92 2.67 2.54
C LEU A 49 12.23 1.32 2.70
N PRO A 50 12.78 0.32 3.40
CA PRO A 50 12.09 -0.95 3.59
C PRO A 50 10.74 -0.78 4.28
N ILE A 51 10.64 0.09 5.28
CA ILE A 51 9.40 0.37 6.00
C ILE A 51 8.38 1.02 5.07
N LEU A 52 8.82 1.99 4.26
CA LEU A 52 7.99 2.66 3.26
C LEU A 52 7.41 1.66 2.24
N VAL A 53 8.27 0.82 1.67
CA VAL A 53 7.86 -0.18 0.66
C VAL A 53 6.91 -1.22 1.25
N LEU A 54 7.17 -1.68 2.48
CA LEU A 54 6.27 -2.61 3.17
C LEU A 54 4.91 -1.98 3.42
N ALA A 55 4.86 -0.74 3.89
CA ALA A 55 3.59 -0.05 4.17
C ALA A 55 2.75 0.11 2.90
N LEU A 56 3.34 0.64 1.81
CA LEU A 56 2.66 0.82 0.53
C LEU A 56 2.29 -0.52 -0.10
N GLY A 57 3.20 -1.49 -0.10
CA GLY A 57 2.96 -2.78 -0.73
C GLY A 57 1.87 -3.60 -0.03
N ILE A 58 1.76 -3.52 1.29
CA ILE A 58 0.66 -4.16 2.03
C ILE A 58 -0.67 -3.53 1.62
N ASP A 59 -0.75 -2.20 1.60
CA ASP A 59 -1.96 -1.46 1.26
C ASP A 59 -2.43 -1.78 -0.17
N ASP A 60 -1.55 -1.68 -1.15
CA ASP A 60 -1.82 -2.00 -2.55
C ASP A 60 -2.31 -3.45 -2.72
N SER A 61 -1.63 -4.41 -2.08
CA SER A 61 -2.02 -5.82 -2.13
C SER A 61 -3.39 -6.06 -1.52
N LEU A 62 -3.68 -5.43 -0.38
CA LEU A 62 -4.97 -5.57 0.30
C LEU A 62 -6.11 -5.02 -0.56
N HIS A 63 -5.94 -3.85 -1.16
CA HIS A 63 -6.94 -3.25 -2.03
C HIS A 63 -7.22 -4.12 -3.26
N ALA A 64 -6.17 -4.59 -3.94
CA ALA A 64 -6.31 -5.43 -5.11
C ALA A 64 -6.97 -6.78 -4.79
N LEU A 65 -6.52 -7.48 -3.73
CA LEU A 65 -7.09 -8.76 -3.31
C LEU A 65 -8.51 -8.61 -2.77
N HIS A 66 -8.80 -7.52 -2.06
CA HIS A 66 -10.15 -7.26 -1.57
C HIS A 66 -11.13 -7.13 -2.73
N ARG A 67 -10.78 -6.36 -3.76
CA ARG A 67 -11.61 -6.20 -4.96
C ARG A 67 -11.79 -7.50 -5.72
N TYR A 68 -10.73 -8.27 -5.91
CA TYR A 68 -10.80 -9.59 -6.52
C TYR A 68 -11.83 -10.49 -5.82
N LYS A 69 -11.75 -10.57 -4.49
CA LYS A 69 -12.65 -11.38 -3.68
C LYS A 69 -14.09 -10.87 -3.67
N GLU A 70 -14.28 -9.56 -3.68
CA GLU A 70 -15.59 -8.94 -3.77
C GLU A 70 -16.30 -9.35 -5.07
N GLU A 71 -15.63 -9.28 -6.21
CA GLU A 71 -16.19 -9.71 -7.49
C GLU A 71 -16.49 -11.21 -7.50
N ARG A 72 -15.61 -12.04 -6.91
CA ARG A 72 -15.86 -13.48 -6.75
C ARG A 72 -17.12 -13.76 -5.92
N ARG A 73 -17.36 -13.05 -4.84
CA ARG A 73 -18.57 -13.17 -4.02
C ARG A 73 -19.83 -12.75 -4.75
N ASN A 74 -19.72 -11.79 -5.66
CA ASN A 74 -20.81 -11.33 -6.50
C ASN A 74 -21.14 -12.28 -7.66
N GLY A 75 -20.45 -13.45 -7.73
CA GLY A 75 -20.70 -14.47 -8.73
C GLY A 75 -19.94 -14.31 -10.04
N ALA A 76 -19.00 -13.35 -10.13
CA ALA A 76 -18.17 -13.20 -11.31
C ALA A 76 -17.21 -14.40 -11.47
N SER A 77 -16.85 -14.73 -12.71
CA SER A 77 -15.86 -15.77 -13.02
C SER A 77 -14.48 -15.40 -12.48
N LEU A 78 -13.54 -16.36 -12.41
CA LEU A 78 -12.16 -16.09 -11.96
C LEU A 78 -11.49 -15.02 -12.83
N GLU A 79 -11.64 -15.14 -14.15
CA GLU A 79 -11.02 -14.22 -15.10
C GLU A 79 -11.63 -12.82 -15.03
N GLU A 80 -12.94 -12.71 -14.94
CA GLU A 80 -13.65 -11.45 -14.83
C GLU A 80 -13.30 -10.73 -13.52
N SER A 81 -13.22 -11.48 -12.40
CA SER A 81 -12.81 -10.93 -11.11
C SER A 81 -11.38 -10.41 -11.12
N GLY A 82 -10.46 -11.17 -11.75
CA GLY A 82 -9.07 -10.74 -11.94
C GLY A 82 -8.97 -9.49 -12.82
N HIS A 83 -9.64 -9.51 -13.98
CA HIS A 83 -9.67 -8.37 -14.89
C HIS A 83 -10.26 -7.12 -14.23
N THR A 84 -11.35 -7.24 -13.51
CA THR A 84 -12.00 -6.12 -12.82
C THR A 84 -11.12 -5.56 -11.71
N SER A 85 -10.47 -6.43 -10.93
CA SER A 85 -9.52 -6.00 -9.90
C SER A 85 -8.38 -5.18 -10.50
N ILE A 86 -7.71 -5.71 -11.52
CA ILE A 86 -6.57 -5.03 -12.15
C ILE A 86 -7.02 -3.75 -12.89
N SER A 87 -8.13 -3.80 -13.62
CA SER A 87 -8.57 -2.64 -14.43
C SER A 87 -9.11 -1.49 -13.59
N LYS A 88 -9.80 -1.75 -12.48
CA LYS A 88 -10.38 -0.70 -11.62
C LYS A 88 -9.41 -0.28 -10.53
N VAL A 89 -8.97 -1.23 -9.70
CA VAL A 89 -8.11 -0.93 -8.55
C VAL A 89 -6.67 -0.69 -9.00
N GLY A 90 -6.16 -1.50 -9.93
CA GLY A 90 -4.81 -1.33 -10.45
C GLY A 90 -4.58 0.05 -11.09
N ARG A 91 -5.60 0.61 -11.78
CA ARG A 91 -5.50 2.00 -12.30
C ARG A 91 -5.41 3.04 -11.18
N ALA A 92 -6.19 2.87 -10.11
CA ALA A 92 -6.13 3.77 -8.97
C ALA A 92 -4.75 3.69 -8.28
N ILE A 93 -4.27 2.48 -8.02
CA ILE A 93 -2.93 2.24 -7.45
C ILE A 93 -1.84 2.81 -8.36
N MET A 94 -1.94 2.63 -9.69
CA MET A 94 -0.99 3.19 -10.64
C MET A 94 -0.93 4.71 -10.54
N LEU A 95 -2.08 5.38 -10.46
CA LEU A 95 -2.15 6.83 -10.38
C LEU A 95 -1.53 7.34 -9.07
N THR A 96 -1.87 6.73 -7.93
CA THR A 96 -1.31 7.10 -6.63
C THR A 96 0.19 6.82 -6.56
N SER A 97 0.65 5.68 -7.07
CA SER A 97 2.07 5.35 -7.13
C SER A 97 2.83 6.32 -8.03
N LEU A 98 2.29 6.67 -9.20
CA LEU A 98 2.92 7.63 -10.11
C LEU A 98 3.06 9.01 -9.48
N THR A 99 1.99 9.53 -8.84
CA THR A 99 2.06 10.82 -8.15
C THR A 99 3.05 10.79 -6.98
N THR A 100 3.14 9.69 -6.25
CA THR A 100 4.09 9.51 -5.16
C THR A 100 5.53 9.44 -5.68
N ILE A 101 5.78 8.75 -6.79
CA ILE A 101 7.10 8.71 -7.45
C ILE A 101 7.52 10.13 -7.86
N VAL A 102 6.63 10.88 -8.52
CA VAL A 102 6.91 12.26 -8.92
C VAL A 102 7.21 13.15 -7.71
N ALA A 103 6.47 12.99 -6.62
CA ALA A 103 6.72 13.73 -5.38
C ALA A 103 8.10 13.41 -4.77
N PHE A 104 8.53 12.15 -4.78
CA PHE A 104 9.88 11.78 -4.34
C PHE A 104 10.96 12.31 -5.29
N LEU A 105 10.76 12.22 -6.59
CA LEU A 105 11.69 12.73 -7.58
C LEU A 105 11.83 14.27 -7.55
N ALA A 106 10.84 15.00 -7.03
CA ALA A 106 10.97 16.44 -6.80
C ALA A 106 12.14 16.80 -5.86
N ASN A 107 12.56 15.86 -4.99
CA ASN A 107 13.74 16.04 -4.16
C ASN A 107 15.07 16.14 -4.96
N LEU A 108 15.06 15.78 -6.25
CA LEU A 108 16.24 15.97 -7.12
C LEU A 108 16.64 17.43 -7.25
N SER A 109 15.72 18.38 -7.04
CA SER A 109 16.00 19.82 -7.04
C SER A 109 16.60 20.34 -5.72
N SER A 110 16.74 19.48 -4.70
CA SER A 110 17.31 19.87 -3.40
C SER A 110 18.82 20.07 -3.47
N ASP A 111 19.34 21.05 -2.74
CA ASP A 111 20.79 21.26 -2.57
C ASP A 111 21.43 20.19 -1.66
N ILE A 112 20.62 19.47 -0.87
CA ILE A 112 21.09 18.43 0.05
C ILE A 112 21.23 17.10 -0.71
N ALA A 113 22.48 16.63 -0.87
CA ALA A 113 22.77 15.39 -1.60
C ALA A 113 22.02 14.15 -1.03
N ALA A 114 21.86 14.07 0.29
CA ALA A 114 21.12 12.98 0.94
C ALA A 114 19.63 12.97 0.56
N LEU A 115 19.00 14.13 0.39
CA LEU A 115 17.60 14.22 -0.05
C LEU A 115 17.44 13.86 -1.54
N ARG A 116 18.37 14.26 -2.39
CA ARG A 116 18.37 13.84 -3.80
C ARG A 116 18.45 12.33 -3.93
N SER A 117 19.40 11.72 -3.22
CA SER A 117 19.57 10.27 -3.19
C SER A 117 18.30 9.56 -2.70
N PHE A 118 17.78 9.99 -1.55
CA PHE A 118 16.55 9.45 -0.99
C PHE A 118 15.36 9.56 -1.95
N GLY A 119 15.25 10.67 -2.68
CA GLY A 119 14.19 10.86 -3.66
C GLY A 119 14.19 9.80 -4.76
N VAL A 120 15.37 9.49 -5.32
CA VAL A 120 15.54 8.44 -6.34
C VAL A 120 15.27 7.06 -5.75
N GLU A 121 15.86 6.76 -4.60
CA GLU A 121 15.71 5.48 -3.92
C GLU A 121 14.23 5.21 -3.54
N ALA A 122 13.55 6.21 -2.97
CA ALA A 122 12.15 6.11 -2.60
C ALA A 122 11.23 5.97 -3.84
N GLY A 123 11.51 6.71 -4.91
CA GLY A 123 10.80 6.55 -6.18
C GLY A 123 10.92 5.13 -6.74
N LEU A 124 12.12 4.54 -6.71
CA LEU A 124 12.34 3.13 -7.09
C LEU A 124 11.63 2.16 -6.15
N GLY A 125 11.60 2.47 -4.86
CA GLY A 125 10.87 1.66 -3.87
C GLY A 125 9.38 1.61 -4.14
N VAL A 126 8.75 2.76 -4.38
CA VAL A 126 7.33 2.87 -4.73
C VAL A 126 7.03 2.14 -6.04
N PHE A 127 7.89 2.30 -7.05
CA PHE A 127 7.76 1.59 -8.32
C PHE A 127 7.83 0.07 -8.14
N SER A 128 8.76 -0.42 -7.33
CA SER A 128 8.90 -1.84 -7.00
C SER A 128 7.66 -2.38 -6.27
N ALA A 129 7.13 -1.63 -5.30
CA ALA A 129 5.90 -1.98 -4.61
C ALA A 129 4.73 -2.07 -5.60
N PHE A 130 4.51 -1.04 -6.41
CA PHE A 130 3.44 -1.03 -7.41
C PHE A 130 3.49 -2.26 -8.32
N LEU A 131 4.64 -2.56 -8.90
CA LEU A 131 4.77 -3.70 -9.83
C LEU A 131 4.53 -5.04 -9.14
N LEU A 132 5.16 -5.25 -7.99
CA LEU A 132 5.23 -6.57 -7.38
C LEU A 132 4.10 -6.83 -6.39
N THR A 133 3.55 -5.81 -5.76
CA THR A 133 2.44 -5.99 -4.82
C THR A 133 1.11 -5.51 -5.37
N GLY A 134 1.09 -4.44 -6.14
CA GLY A 134 -0.12 -3.91 -6.76
C GLY A 134 -0.60 -4.71 -7.99
N LEU A 135 0.32 -5.18 -8.85
CA LEU A 135 -0.04 -5.88 -10.07
C LEU A 135 0.22 -7.39 -10.00
N TRP A 136 1.41 -7.81 -9.56
CA TRP A 136 1.82 -9.21 -9.62
C TRP A 136 1.11 -10.09 -8.58
N VAL A 137 0.91 -9.59 -7.36
CA VAL A 137 0.21 -10.34 -6.29
C VAL A 137 -1.22 -10.75 -6.70
N PRO A 138 -2.09 -9.87 -7.25
CA PRO A 138 -3.42 -10.28 -7.69
C PRO A 138 -3.39 -11.25 -8.88
N LEU A 139 -2.39 -11.16 -9.77
CA LEU A 139 -2.22 -12.11 -10.87
C LEU A 139 -1.87 -13.51 -10.36
N ILE A 140 -0.90 -13.62 -9.45
CA ILE A 140 -0.57 -14.92 -8.84
C ILE A 140 -1.75 -15.50 -8.07
N ARG A 141 -2.51 -14.64 -7.41
CA ARG A 141 -3.72 -15.11 -6.72
C ARG A 141 -4.74 -15.69 -7.69
N LEU A 142 -4.93 -15.07 -8.85
CA LEU A 142 -5.78 -15.58 -9.91
C LEU A 142 -5.28 -16.94 -10.44
N ASP A 143 -3.99 -17.03 -10.73
CA ASP A 143 -3.40 -18.29 -11.24
C ASP A 143 -3.48 -19.41 -10.19
N TYR A 144 -3.28 -19.08 -8.93
CA TYR A 144 -3.43 -20.04 -7.83
C TYR A 144 -4.88 -20.54 -7.71
N ASP A 145 -5.88 -19.66 -7.85
CA ASP A 145 -7.28 -20.08 -7.84
C ASP A 145 -7.66 -20.91 -9.07
N LYS A 146 -7.12 -20.61 -10.26
CA LYS A 146 -7.25 -21.45 -11.45
C LYS A 146 -6.68 -22.85 -11.21
N TYR A 147 -5.51 -22.94 -10.60
CA TYR A 147 -4.89 -24.22 -10.23
C TYR A 147 -5.75 -25.01 -9.24
N LEU A 148 -6.32 -24.36 -8.22
CA LEU A 148 -7.21 -25.01 -7.27
C LEU A 148 -8.50 -25.50 -7.94
N LEU A 149 -9.07 -24.72 -8.86
CA LEU A 149 -10.26 -25.10 -9.62
C LEU A 149 -9.98 -26.35 -10.48
N ALA A 150 -8.86 -26.39 -11.19
CA ALA A 150 -8.46 -27.51 -12.01
C ALA A 150 -8.28 -28.82 -11.21
N ASN A 151 -7.91 -28.70 -9.93
CA ASN A 151 -7.75 -29.85 -9.02
C ASN A 151 -9.00 -30.13 -8.16
N GLY A 152 -10.14 -29.47 -8.42
CA GLY A 152 -11.38 -29.65 -7.66
C GLY A 152 -11.29 -29.25 -6.18
N ARG A 153 -10.32 -28.38 -5.83
CA ARG A 153 -10.05 -27.93 -4.46
C ARG A 153 -10.45 -26.47 -4.21
N LEU A 154 -11.07 -25.83 -5.20
CA LEU A 154 -11.53 -24.46 -5.02
C LEU A 154 -12.76 -24.45 -4.12
N GLU A 155 -12.59 -24.03 -2.87
CA GLU A 155 -13.70 -23.73 -1.99
C GLU A 155 -14.38 -22.43 -2.45
N GLU A 156 -15.70 -22.45 -2.61
CA GLU A 156 -16.48 -21.22 -2.78
C GLU A 156 -16.18 -20.25 -1.64
N GLU A 157 -15.93 -19.03 -1.96
CA GLU A 157 -15.64 -17.98 -0.98
C GLU A 157 -16.94 -17.60 -0.26
N ARG A 158 -17.29 -18.39 0.77
CA ARG A 158 -18.46 -18.17 1.61
C ARG A 158 -18.41 -16.80 2.27
N SER A 159 -19.56 -16.14 2.27
CA SER A 159 -19.76 -14.79 2.83
C SER A 159 -19.64 -14.68 4.36
N ASP A 160 -19.14 -15.69 5.04
CA ASP A 160 -19.16 -15.83 6.51
C ASP A 160 -18.16 -14.93 7.27
N VAL A 161 -17.79 -13.80 6.71
CA VAL A 161 -16.70 -12.98 7.26
C VAL A 161 -17.12 -11.97 8.30
N LEU A 162 -18.37 -11.58 8.31
CA LEU A 162 -18.80 -10.45 9.14
C LEU A 162 -19.27 -10.85 10.55
N HIS A 163 -19.25 -12.15 10.89
CA HIS A 163 -19.76 -12.61 12.20
C HIS A 163 -18.74 -12.54 13.34
N LEU A 164 -17.48 -12.17 13.09
CA LEU A 164 -16.47 -12.02 14.15
C LEU A 164 -16.59 -10.71 14.94
N VAL A 165 -17.23 -9.71 14.36
CA VAL A 165 -17.60 -8.50 15.09
C VAL A 165 -19.11 -8.36 15.00
N PRO A 166 -19.84 -8.50 16.11
CA PRO A 166 -21.29 -8.33 16.10
C PRO A 166 -21.62 -6.97 15.50
N SER A 167 -22.49 -6.96 14.47
CA SER A 167 -22.96 -5.70 13.85
C SER A 167 -23.55 -4.74 14.87
N SER A 168 -24.12 -5.27 15.96
CA SER A 168 -24.58 -4.53 17.12
C SER A 168 -23.45 -3.79 17.85
N TRP A 169 -22.25 -4.38 17.95
CA TRP A 169 -21.11 -3.72 18.58
C TRP A 169 -20.59 -2.56 17.73
N LEU A 170 -20.48 -2.74 16.41
CA LEU A 170 -20.11 -1.66 15.47
C LEU A 170 -21.17 -0.56 15.47
N ALA A 171 -22.44 -0.90 15.41
CA ALA A 171 -23.52 0.07 15.46
C ALA A 171 -23.52 0.85 16.79
N ASN A 172 -23.29 0.19 17.91
CA ASN A 172 -23.22 0.82 19.22
C ASN A 172 -21.99 1.69 19.39
N THR A 173 -20.82 1.28 18.88
CA THR A 173 -19.60 2.09 18.96
C THR A 173 -19.67 3.31 18.07
N THR A 174 -20.21 3.19 16.84
CA THR A 174 -20.40 4.33 15.94
C THR A 174 -21.49 5.27 16.46
N ALA A 175 -22.61 4.77 16.98
CA ALA A 175 -23.65 5.58 17.61
C ALA A 175 -23.12 6.31 18.86
N SER A 176 -22.33 5.62 19.69
CA SER A 176 -21.68 6.23 20.85
C SER A 176 -20.65 7.29 20.47
N ALA A 177 -19.87 7.06 19.42
CA ALA A 177 -18.92 8.04 18.88
C ALA A 177 -19.66 9.27 18.32
N TYR A 178 -20.75 9.05 17.59
CA TYR A 178 -21.57 10.13 17.03
C TYR A 178 -22.27 10.95 18.13
N SER A 179 -22.75 10.30 19.19
CA SER A 179 -23.37 10.99 20.35
C SER A 179 -22.37 11.86 21.14
N LYS A 180 -21.06 11.53 21.07
CA LYS A 180 -19.97 12.29 21.71
C LYS A 180 -19.37 13.38 20.81
N ALA A 181 -19.71 13.37 19.52
CA ALA A 181 -19.20 14.34 18.55
C ALA A 181 -19.39 15.82 18.97
N PRO A 182 -20.57 16.24 19.52
CA PRO A 182 -20.72 17.61 19.98
C PRO A 182 -19.82 17.96 21.19
N VAL A 183 -19.53 16.99 22.07
CA VAL A 183 -18.64 17.19 23.21
C VAL A 183 -17.19 17.34 22.71
N VAL A 184 -16.75 16.51 21.77
CA VAL A 184 -15.42 16.61 21.16
C VAL A 184 -15.27 17.92 20.42
N ALA A 185 -16.27 18.34 19.66
CA ALA A 185 -16.28 19.61 18.96
C ALA A 185 -16.22 20.81 19.91
N ALA A 186 -16.97 20.76 21.03
CA ALA A 186 -16.96 21.79 22.05
C ALA A 186 -15.59 21.89 22.75
N VAL A 187 -14.98 20.75 23.09
CA VAL A 187 -13.64 20.72 23.73
C VAL A 187 -12.56 21.22 22.76
N SER A 188 -12.63 20.83 21.49
CA SER A 188 -11.69 21.32 20.46
C SER A 188 -11.83 22.82 20.25
N TYR A 189 -13.07 23.34 20.24
CA TYR A 189 -13.34 24.77 20.10
C TYR A 189 -12.81 25.58 21.30
N THR A 190 -13.02 25.10 22.53
CA THR A 190 -12.53 25.77 23.73
C THR A 190 -11.00 25.74 23.80
N HIS A 191 -10.37 24.65 23.36
CA HIS A 191 -8.91 24.52 23.33
C HIS A 191 -8.27 25.47 22.28
N LEU A 192 -8.86 25.58 21.10
CA LEU A 192 -8.42 26.52 20.06
C LEU A 192 -8.57 27.97 20.55
N ARG A 193 -9.68 28.29 21.19
CA ARG A 193 -9.93 29.65 21.71
C ARG A 193 -9.04 30.04 22.87
N ALA A 194 -8.61 29.07 23.70
CA ALA A 194 -7.64 29.31 24.80
C ALA A 194 -6.24 29.67 24.25
N HIS A 195 -5.89 29.28 23.05
CA HIS A 195 -4.65 29.67 22.37
C HIS A 195 -4.71 31.03 21.67
N GLU A 196 -5.92 31.58 21.48
CA GLU A 196 -6.14 32.89 20.84
C GLU A 196 -6.24 34.06 21.87
N THR A 197 -5.95 33.83 23.15
CA THR A 197 -5.89 34.95 24.10
C THR A 197 -4.76 35.92 23.73
N PRO A 198 -5.10 37.20 23.48
CA PRO A 198 -4.18 38.14 22.87
C PRO A 198 -3.02 38.46 23.76
N ARG A 199 -1.82 38.49 23.19
CA ARG A 199 -0.72 39.28 23.70
C ARG A 199 -1.08 40.77 23.61
N HIS A 200 -1.82 41.25 24.56
CA HIS A 200 -1.93 42.67 24.85
C HIS A 200 -1.60 42.89 26.30
N LEU A 201 -0.33 43.15 26.54
CA LEU A 201 0.21 44.14 27.50
C LEU A 201 1.69 44.32 27.19
#